data_0b9e0c1381bb1a5f13d51b592f15ccb7
#
_entry.id   0b9e0c1381bb1a5f13d51b592f15ccb7
#
_cell.length_a   1.000
_cell.length_b   1.000
_cell.length_c   1.000
_cell.angle_alpha   90.00
_cell.angle_beta   90.00
_cell.angle_gamma   90.00
#
_symmetry.space_group_name_H-M   'P 1'
#
loop_
_entity.id
_entity.type
_entity.pdbx_description
1 polymer ?
#
loop_
_entity_poly.entity_id
_entity_poly.type
_entity_poly.pdbx_seq_one_letter_code
_entity_poly.pdbx_strand_id
1 'polypeptide(L)'
;MATDQGKTSNLNGLQLVSSIENKIVPEVGHTTFRPPYTPVTIGAIVGREIGKHSKPTRKSPMHTWHEKNNAVFVDAGVWLRPRYYKIGEETLFEGSKREAKNVRANVGVCDVTTLGKIDIKGPDAAELLNRVYTNAWLKLPVGKARYGVMLREDGIVMDDGTTTRISENHYHMTTTT
;
A
#
# COMPACT_ATOMS: atom_id res chain seq x y z
N MET A 1 -16.15 -1.10 -9.47
CA MET A 1 -17.43 -0.59 -8.97
C MET A 1 -18.55 -1.40 -9.61
N ALA A 2 -19.52 -1.85 -8.85
CA ALA A 2 -20.72 -2.43 -9.43
C ALA A 2 -21.60 -1.29 -9.96
N THR A 3 -22.17 -1.47 -11.13
CA THR A 3 -23.23 -0.57 -11.65
C THR A 3 -24.52 -0.81 -10.87
N ASP A 4 -25.49 0.08 -10.98
CA ASP A 4 -26.83 -0.06 -10.34
C ASP A 4 -27.55 -1.36 -10.72
N GLN A 5 -27.06 -2.07 -11.73
CA GLN A 5 -27.57 -3.36 -12.18
C GLN A 5 -26.70 -4.55 -11.70
N GLY A 6 -25.79 -4.35 -10.76
CA GLY A 6 -24.87 -5.37 -10.28
C GLY A 6 -23.76 -5.78 -11.25
N LYS A 7 -23.58 -5.03 -12.35
CA LYS A 7 -22.52 -5.29 -13.32
C LYS A 7 -21.23 -4.61 -12.89
N THR A 8 -20.10 -5.28 -13.08
CA THR A 8 -18.78 -4.69 -12.83
C THR A 8 -18.34 -3.81 -13.98
N SER A 9 -17.52 -2.79 -13.69
CA SER A 9 -17.00 -1.86 -14.70
C SER A 9 -16.02 -2.49 -15.70
N ASN A 10 -15.48 -3.67 -15.40
CA ASN A 10 -14.55 -4.41 -16.28
C ASN A 10 -15.13 -5.77 -16.69
N LEU A 11 -16.25 -5.75 -17.40
CA LEU A 11 -16.93 -6.96 -17.79
C LEU A 11 -16.20 -7.78 -18.85
N ASN A 12 -15.45 -7.14 -19.74
CA ASN A 12 -14.82 -7.83 -20.87
C ASN A 12 -13.77 -8.83 -20.42
N GLY A 13 -12.93 -8.47 -19.45
CA GLY A 13 -11.95 -9.38 -18.88
C GLY A 13 -12.60 -10.55 -18.13
N LEU A 14 -13.61 -10.29 -17.33
CA LEU A 14 -14.36 -11.34 -16.62
C LEU A 14 -15.13 -12.25 -17.57
N GLN A 15 -15.69 -11.73 -18.63
CA GLN A 15 -16.36 -12.53 -19.68
C GLN A 15 -15.39 -13.45 -20.40
N LEU A 16 -14.17 -12.97 -20.71
CA LEU A 16 -13.14 -13.79 -21.31
C LEU A 16 -12.75 -14.97 -20.41
N VAL A 17 -12.46 -14.70 -19.13
CA VAL A 17 -12.13 -15.75 -18.15
C VAL A 17 -13.31 -16.71 -17.96
N SER A 18 -14.52 -16.19 -17.85
CA SER A 18 -15.75 -16.99 -17.80
C SER A 18 -15.87 -17.97 -18.96
N SER A 19 -15.56 -17.50 -20.19
CA SER A 19 -15.57 -18.34 -21.38
C SER A 19 -14.48 -19.42 -21.36
N ILE A 20 -13.29 -19.10 -20.87
CA ILE A 20 -12.16 -20.04 -20.77
C ILE A 20 -12.44 -21.10 -19.71
N GLU A 21 -12.97 -20.71 -18.56
CA GLU A 21 -13.26 -21.62 -17.43
C GLU A 21 -14.62 -22.31 -17.52
N ASN A 22 -15.45 -21.94 -18.48
CA ASN A 22 -16.84 -22.42 -18.63
C ASN A 22 -17.68 -22.23 -17.34
N LYS A 23 -17.53 -21.06 -16.73
CA LYS A 23 -18.24 -20.65 -15.50
C LYS A 23 -19.00 -19.36 -15.74
N ILE A 24 -20.03 -19.10 -14.96
CA ILE A 24 -20.71 -17.79 -15.01
C ILE A 24 -19.82 -16.68 -14.44
N VAL A 25 -19.95 -15.47 -14.96
CA VAL A 25 -19.11 -14.32 -14.55
C VAL A 25 -19.00 -14.14 -13.04
N PRO A 26 -20.08 -14.24 -12.23
CA PRO A 26 -19.98 -14.14 -10.78
C PRO A 26 -19.12 -15.22 -10.11
N GLU A 27 -18.94 -16.37 -10.73
CA GLU A 27 -18.12 -17.46 -10.19
C GLU A 27 -16.64 -17.34 -10.55
N VAL A 28 -16.33 -16.59 -11.59
CA VAL A 28 -14.95 -16.43 -12.11
C VAL A 28 -14.15 -15.44 -11.27
N GLY A 29 -14.79 -14.45 -10.69
CA GLY A 29 -14.12 -13.53 -9.82
C GLY A 29 -14.94 -12.32 -9.42
N HIS A 30 -14.74 -11.97 -8.19
CA HIS A 30 -15.06 -10.65 -7.63
C HIS A 30 -13.76 -9.95 -7.33
N THR A 31 -13.76 -8.63 -7.36
CA THR A 31 -12.69 -7.89 -6.73
C THR A 31 -12.73 -8.21 -5.24
N THR A 32 -11.82 -9.08 -4.78
CA THR A 32 -11.66 -9.37 -3.37
C THR A 32 -10.71 -8.35 -2.79
N PHE A 33 -11.18 -7.61 -1.81
CA PHE A 33 -10.34 -6.72 -1.02
C PHE A 33 -9.47 -7.55 -0.07
N ARG A 34 -8.44 -6.90 0.47
CA ARG A 34 -7.69 -7.42 1.59
C ARG A 34 -8.66 -7.79 2.72
N PRO A 35 -8.44 -8.89 3.48
CA PRO A 35 -9.29 -9.20 4.60
C PRO A 35 -9.42 -8.04 5.59
N PRO A 36 -10.61 -7.80 6.13
CA PRO A 36 -11.86 -8.51 5.89
C PRO A 36 -12.44 -8.23 4.49
N TYR A 37 -12.95 -9.25 3.83
CA TYR A 37 -13.45 -9.18 2.43
C TYR A 37 -14.68 -8.30 2.24
N THR A 38 -15.35 -7.96 3.29
CA THR A 38 -16.45 -7.01 3.30
C THR A 38 -16.08 -5.82 4.19
N PRO A 39 -16.54 -4.60 3.87
CA PRO A 39 -16.44 -3.50 4.79
C PRO A 39 -17.13 -3.86 6.08
N VAL A 40 -16.35 -4.16 7.11
CA VAL A 40 -16.86 -4.43 8.45
C VAL A 40 -16.66 -3.17 9.27
N THR A 41 -17.72 -2.68 9.87
CA THR A 41 -17.62 -1.54 10.75
C THR A 41 -16.81 -1.90 11.99
N ILE A 42 -16.00 -0.98 12.48
CA ILE A 42 -15.23 -1.19 13.72
C ILE A 42 -16.16 -1.56 14.88
N GLY A 43 -17.36 -0.98 14.95
CA GLY A 43 -18.36 -1.33 15.93
C GLY A 43 -18.84 -2.78 15.87
N ALA A 44 -18.80 -3.44 14.69
CA ALA A 44 -19.12 -4.85 14.57
C ALA A 44 -17.98 -5.76 15.07
N ILE A 45 -16.73 -5.31 14.97
CA ILE A 45 -15.55 -6.07 15.41
C ILE A 45 -15.32 -5.93 16.91
N VAL A 46 -15.42 -4.71 17.44
CA VAL A 46 -14.96 -4.36 18.80
C VAL A 46 -16.05 -3.77 19.70
N GLY A 47 -17.26 -3.62 19.18
CA GLY A 47 -18.38 -3.00 19.87
C GLY A 47 -18.45 -1.48 19.69
N ARG A 48 -19.64 -0.93 19.83
CA ARG A 48 -19.91 0.50 19.61
C ARG A 48 -19.28 1.38 20.69
N GLU A 49 -19.04 0.83 21.86
CA GLU A 49 -18.51 1.53 23.03
C GLU A 49 -16.99 1.77 22.97
N ILE A 50 -16.29 1.20 21.98
CA ILE A 50 -14.84 1.30 21.88
C ILE A 50 -14.35 2.76 21.75
N GLY A 51 -15.15 3.63 21.12
CA GLY A 51 -14.87 5.05 21.00
C GLY A 51 -13.47 5.34 20.44
N LYS A 52 -12.69 6.12 21.18
CA LYS A 52 -11.31 6.50 20.80
C LYS A 52 -10.33 5.34 20.67
N HIS A 53 -10.60 4.23 21.31
CA HIS A 53 -9.76 3.03 21.21
C HIS A 53 -9.90 2.29 19.89
N SER A 54 -10.91 2.62 19.08
CA SER A 54 -11.04 2.09 17.72
C SER A 54 -9.98 2.63 16.76
N LYS A 55 -9.27 3.67 17.17
CA LYS A 55 -8.20 4.30 16.38
C LYS A 55 -6.87 4.19 17.13
N PRO A 56 -6.24 3.01 17.17
CA PRO A 56 -4.89 2.92 17.68
C PRO A 56 -4.00 3.76 16.77
N THR A 57 -3.37 4.78 17.34
CA THR A 57 -2.57 5.72 16.55
C THR A 57 -1.11 5.43 16.79
N ARG A 58 -0.43 4.89 15.80
CA ARG A 58 1.04 4.87 15.75
C ARG A 58 1.55 6.20 15.23
N LYS A 59 2.60 6.70 15.86
CA LYS A 59 3.29 7.92 15.47
C LYS A 59 4.69 7.60 14.99
N SER A 60 5.12 8.23 13.91
CA SER A 60 6.51 8.11 13.46
C SER A 60 7.46 8.81 14.44
N PRO A 61 8.77 8.47 14.43
CA PRO A 61 9.76 9.20 15.22
C PRO A 61 9.82 10.69 14.90
N MET A 62 9.38 11.08 13.70
CA MET A 62 9.33 12.47 13.23
C MET A 62 8.05 13.20 13.63
N HIS A 63 7.10 12.55 14.31
CA HIS A 63 5.77 13.10 14.55
C HIS A 63 5.79 14.48 15.22
N THR A 64 6.58 14.68 16.25
CA THR A 64 6.70 15.97 16.93
C THR A 64 7.24 17.06 16.02
N TRP A 65 8.14 16.71 15.09
CA TRP A 65 8.64 17.65 14.08
C TRP A 65 7.52 18.03 13.11
N HIS A 66 6.74 17.07 12.67
CA HIS A 66 5.59 17.30 11.79
C HIS A 66 4.56 18.25 12.44
N GLU A 67 4.22 18.01 13.71
CA GLU A 67 3.31 18.87 14.47
C GLU A 67 3.83 20.32 14.55
N LYS A 68 5.10 20.50 14.87
CA LYS A 68 5.74 21.83 14.95
C LYS A 68 5.78 22.57 13.61
N ASN A 69 5.69 21.85 12.50
CA ASN A 69 5.68 22.41 11.14
C ASN A 69 4.28 22.43 10.52
N ASN A 70 3.24 22.45 11.36
CA ASN A 70 1.84 22.56 10.93
C ASN A 70 1.38 21.44 9.97
N ALA A 71 1.85 20.22 10.17
CA ALA A 71 1.37 19.09 9.42
C ALA A 71 -0.11 18.83 9.70
N VAL A 72 -0.88 18.68 8.64
CA VAL A 72 -2.24 18.13 8.70
C VAL A 72 -2.11 16.63 8.52
N PHE A 73 -2.65 15.87 9.47
CA PHE A 73 -2.49 14.42 9.50
C PHE A 73 -3.68 13.68 8.87
N VAL A 74 -3.40 12.46 8.46
CA VAL A 74 -4.39 11.51 7.96
C VAL A 74 -4.11 10.13 8.56
N ASP A 75 -5.17 9.40 8.86
CA ASP A 75 -5.09 8.00 9.27
C ASP A 75 -4.70 7.14 8.05
N ALA A 76 -3.61 6.39 8.17
CA ALA A 76 -3.15 5.43 7.18
C ALA A 76 -2.97 4.07 7.88
N GLY A 77 -4.04 3.26 7.87
CA GLY A 77 -4.14 2.07 8.71
C GLY A 77 -4.08 2.46 10.18
N VAL A 78 -3.08 1.95 10.90
CA VAL A 78 -2.86 2.28 12.32
C VAL A 78 -1.93 3.49 12.53
N TRP A 79 -1.44 4.09 11.47
CA TRP A 79 -0.49 5.18 11.51
C TRP A 79 -1.14 6.54 11.30
N LEU A 80 -0.66 7.54 12.03
CA LEU A 80 -0.94 8.94 11.78
C LEU A 80 0.17 9.51 10.88
N ARG A 81 -0.17 9.79 9.62
CA ARG A 81 0.78 10.27 8.60
C ARG A 81 0.56 11.75 8.30
N PRO A 82 1.64 12.55 8.12
CA PRO A 82 1.50 13.89 7.58
C PRO A 82 0.94 13.80 6.14
N ARG A 83 -0.08 14.56 5.86
CA ARG A 83 -0.72 14.64 4.56
C ARG A 83 -0.19 15.81 3.74
N TYR A 84 -0.05 16.96 4.37
CA TYR A 84 0.57 18.17 3.84
C TYR A 84 0.90 19.10 5.02
N TYR A 85 1.69 20.14 4.77
CA TYR A 85 2.04 21.15 5.77
C TYR A 85 1.31 22.44 5.47
N LYS A 86 0.38 22.80 6.32
CA LYS A 86 -0.51 23.95 6.12
C LYS A 86 0.23 25.28 6.29
N ILE A 87 0.04 26.21 5.34
CA ILE A 87 0.50 27.59 5.42
C ILE A 87 -0.74 28.49 5.37
N GLY A 88 -0.93 29.30 6.43
CA GLY A 88 -2.11 30.16 6.53
C GLY A 88 -3.43 29.38 6.48
N GLU A 89 -4.38 29.87 5.71
CA GLU A 89 -5.72 29.27 5.58
C GLU A 89 -5.89 28.40 4.32
N GLU A 90 -4.79 27.92 3.73
CA GLU A 90 -4.85 27.09 2.53
C GLU A 90 -5.63 25.78 2.77
N THR A 91 -6.38 25.39 1.74
CA THR A 91 -7.08 24.10 1.67
C THR A 91 -6.09 22.97 1.39
N LEU A 92 -6.54 21.73 1.58
CA LEU A 92 -5.76 20.54 1.20
C LEU A 92 -5.26 20.57 -0.24
N PHE A 93 -6.11 21.02 -1.17
CA PHE A 93 -5.77 21.05 -2.59
C PHE A 93 -4.67 22.09 -2.88
N GLU A 94 -4.79 23.28 -2.28
CA GLU A 94 -3.81 24.36 -2.44
C GLU A 94 -2.46 23.97 -1.83
N GLY A 95 -2.45 23.44 -0.60
CA GLY A 95 -1.24 22.95 0.06
C GLY A 95 -0.55 21.84 -0.72
N SER A 96 -1.30 20.82 -1.16
CA SER A 96 -0.75 19.73 -1.96
C SER A 96 -0.20 20.22 -3.30
N LYS A 97 -0.89 21.15 -3.96
CA LYS A 97 -0.44 21.76 -5.21
C LYS A 97 0.85 22.57 -5.03
N ARG A 98 0.95 23.32 -3.94
CA ARG A 98 2.15 24.09 -3.59
C ARG A 98 3.34 23.16 -3.34
N GLU A 99 3.16 22.12 -2.53
CA GLU A 99 4.22 21.13 -2.24
C GLU A 99 4.68 20.39 -3.50
N ALA A 100 3.73 19.93 -4.32
CA ALA A 100 4.06 19.28 -5.60
C ALA A 100 4.85 20.19 -6.55
N LYS A 101 4.50 21.48 -6.62
CA LYS A 101 5.27 22.47 -7.40
C LYS A 101 6.68 22.66 -6.84
N ASN A 102 6.80 22.71 -5.50
CA ASN A 102 8.11 22.84 -4.85
C ASN A 102 9.02 21.65 -5.17
N VAL A 103 8.50 20.42 -5.09
CA VAL A 103 9.29 19.22 -5.43
C VAL A 103 9.80 19.25 -6.88
N ARG A 104 9.00 19.81 -7.81
CA ARG A 104 9.41 19.93 -9.22
C ARG A 104 10.45 21.04 -9.47
N ALA A 105 10.38 22.12 -8.72
CA ALA A 105 11.28 23.26 -8.87
C ALA A 105 12.55 23.15 -8.01
N ASN A 106 12.46 22.43 -6.91
CA ASN A 106 13.49 22.30 -5.89
C ASN A 106 13.62 20.83 -5.45
N VAL A 107 13.71 20.61 -4.15
CA VAL A 107 13.79 19.28 -3.53
C VAL A 107 12.69 19.11 -2.49
N GLY A 108 12.20 17.89 -2.36
CA GLY A 108 11.24 17.52 -1.31
C GLY A 108 11.74 16.33 -0.48
N VAL A 109 11.27 16.27 0.77
CA VAL A 109 11.49 15.16 1.70
C VAL A 109 10.15 14.57 2.08
N CYS A 110 10.04 13.25 2.09
CA CYS A 110 8.85 12.53 2.51
C CYS A 110 9.18 11.56 3.63
N ASP A 111 8.43 11.61 4.74
CA ASP A 111 8.52 10.62 5.81
C ASP A 111 7.80 9.34 5.37
N VAL A 112 8.57 8.30 5.08
CA VAL A 112 8.09 6.96 4.71
C VAL A 112 8.20 5.94 5.85
N THR A 113 8.39 6.41 7.08
CA THR A 113 8.57 5.56 8.27
C THR A 113 7.39 4.61 8.51
N THR A 114 6.21 4.95 8.01
CA THR A 114 5.00 4.14 8.19
C THR A 114 4.96 2.87 7.33
N LEU A 115 5.87 2.74 6.36
CA LEU A 115 6.01 1.53 5.57
C LEU A 115 6.71 0.42 6.38
N GLY A 116 6.38 -0.84 6.12
CA GLY A 116 7.14 -1.97 6.65
C GLY A 116 8.54 -2.01 6.06
N LYS A 117 9.52 -2.43 6.85
CA LYS A 117 10.91 -2.63 6.42
C LYS A 117 11.35 -4.02 6.83
N ILE A 118 11.84 -4.79 5.86
CA ILE A 118 12.24 -6.18 6.06
C ILE A 118 13.60 -6.39 5.39
N ASP A 119 14.56 -6.92 6.13
CA ASP A 119 15.80 -7.40 5.59
C ASP A 119 15.74 -8.91 5.35
N ILE A 120 16.08 -9.34 4.14
CA ILE A 120 16.20 -10.74 3.76
C ILE A 120 17.65 -11.02 3.45
N LYS A 121 18.23 -11.96 4.19
CA LYS A 121 19.65 -12.31 4.09
C LYS A 121 19.84 -13.81 3.94
N GLY A 122 20.76 -14.20 3.10
CA GLY A 122 21.13 -15.58 2.88
C GLY A 122 21.34 -15.91 1.41
N PRO A 123 21.94 -17.07 1.11
CA PRO A 123 22.22 -17.48 -0.27
C PRO A 123 20.95 -17.63 -1.10
N ASP A 124 19.82 -18.01 -0.48
CA ASP A 124 18.55 -18.26 -1.16
C ASP A 124 17.63 -17.02 -1.15
N ALA A 125 18.10 -15.85 -0.68
CA ALA A 125 17.27 -14.64 -0.57
C ALA A 125 16.69 -14.21 -1.90
N ALA A 126 17.46 -14.26 -2.98
CA ALA A 126 17.00 -13.93 -4.32
C ALA A 126 15.93 -14.90 -4.84
N GLU A 127 16.12 -16.19 -4.57
CA GLU A 127 15.18 -17.25 -4.96
C GLU A 127 13.87 -17.13 -4.17
N LEU A 128 13.92 -16.89 -2.87
CA LEU A 128 12.73 -16.62 -2.06
C LEU A 128 11.92 -15.47 -2.63
N LEU A 129 12.57 -14.33 -2.90
CA LEU A 129 11.91 -13.16 -3.48
C LEU A 129 11.32 -13.46 -4.86
N ASN A 130 12.02 -14.25 -5.68
CA ASN A 130 11.56 -14.63 -7.01
C ASN A 130 10.31 -15.53 -6.98
N ARG A 131 10.09 -16.26 -5.89
CA ARG A 131 8.88 -17.08 -5.68
C ARG A 131 7.71 -16.28 -5.12
N VAL A 132 7.98 -15.31 -4.27
CA VAL A 132 6.96 -14.53 -3.56
C VAL A 132 6.41 -13.38 -4.41
N TYR A 133 7.25 -12.81 -5.27
CA TYR A 133 6.90 -11.68 -6.11
C TYR A 133 6.73 -12.05 -7.58
N THR A 134 5.96 -11.26 -8.28
CA THR A 134 5.76 -11.40 -9.74
C THR A 134 6.99 -11.01 -10.58
N ASN A 135 8.02 -10.45 -9.97
CA ASN A 135 9.19 -9.89 -10.66
C ASN A 135 10.40 -10.84 -10.64
N ALA A 136 11.29 -10.67 -11.59
CA ALA A 136 12.53 -11.47 -11.71
C ALA A 136 13.64 -10.92 -10.79
N TRP A 137 13.63 -11.28 -9.52
CA TRP A 137 14.57 -10.79 -8.52
C TRP A 137 15.99 -11.37 -8.66
N LEU A 138 16.12 -12.58 -9.17
CA LEU A 138 17.42 -13.18 -9.51
C LEU A 138 18.24 -12.30 -10.46
N LYS A 139 17.57 -11.54 -11.33
CA LYS A 139 18.19 -10.64 -12.31
C LYS A 139 18.34 -9.19 -11.80
N LEU A 140 18.01 -8.90 -10.56
CA LEU A 140 18.19 -7.56 -10.00
C LEU A 140 19.68 -7.34 -9.68
N PRO A 141 20.35 -6.35 -10.29
CA PRO A 141 21.74 -6.06 -9.97
C PRO A 141 21.92 -5.52 -8.54
N VAL A 142 23.07 -5.76 -7.95
CA VAL A 142 23.45 -5.15 -6.66
C VAL A 142 23.43 -3.62 -6.78
N GLY A 143 22.94 -2.95 -5.75
CA GLY A 143 22.76 -1.49 -5.71
C GLY A 143 21.55 -0.96 -6.48
N LYS A 144 20.70 -1.85 -7.01
CA LYS A 144 19.45 -1.46 -7.69
C LYS A 144 18.24 -1.80 -6.86
N ALA A 145 17.18 -1.00 -7.05
CA ALA A 145 15.86 -1.21 -6.48
C ALA A 145 14.84 -1.53 -7.58
N ARG A 146 13.82 -2.28 -7.22
CA ARG A 146 12.69 -2.60 -8.09
C ARG A 146 11.40 -2.63 -7.29
N TYR A 147 10.35 -2.05 -7.86
CA TYR A 147 9.00 -2.22 -7.34
C TYR A 147 8.45 -3.59 -7.72
N GLY A 148 7.71 -4.21 -6.83
CA GLY A 148 7.13 -5.52 -7.04
C GLY A 148 5.81 -5.71 -6.32
N VAL A 149 5.05 -6.70 -6.80
CA VAL A 149 3.78 -7.12 -6.22
C VAL A 149 3.96 -8.53 -5.68
N MET A 150 3.62 -8.69 -4.41
CA MET A 150 3.61 -9.96 -3.70
C MET A 150 2.25 -10.62 -3.86
N LEU A 151 2.22 -11.88 -4.25
CA LEU A 151 1.00 -12.65 -4.42
C LEU A 151 0.93 -13.81 -3.42
N ARG A 152 -0.28 -14.18 -3.09
CA ARG A 152 -0.60 -15.48 -2.49
C ARG A 152 -0.60 -16.56 -3.58
N GLU A 153 -0.64 -17.83 -3.16
CA GLU A 153 -0.69 -18.99 -4.06
C GLU A 153 -1.91 -18.99 -4.99
N ASP A 154 -3.01 -18.37 -4.56
CA ASP A 154 -4.24 -18.19 -5.33
C ASP A 154 -4.21 -16.97 -6.29
N GLY A 155 -3.06 -16.28 -6.38
CA GLY A 155 -2.87 -15.11 -7.23
C GLY A 155 -3.45 -13.81 -6.66
N ILE A 156 -3.99 -13.82 -5.46
CA ILE A 156 -4.50 -12.60 -4.80
C ILE A 156 -3.31 -11.77 -4.30
N VAL A 157 -3.36 -10.44 -4.52
CA VAL A 157 -2.34 -9.51 -4.04
C VAL A 157 -2.29 -9.54 -2.51
N MET A 158 -1.12 -9.89 -1.98
CA MET A 158 -0.85 -9.89 -0.55
C MET A 158 -0.31 -8.54 -0.10
N ASP A 159 0.70 -8.03 -0.81
CA ASP A 159 1.33 -6.74 -0.54
C ASP A 159 2.10 -6.25 -1.77
N ASP A 160 2.64 -5.05 -1.68
CA ASP A 160 3.47 -4.43 -2.71
C ASP A 160 4.54 -3.55 -2.06
N GLY A 161 5.55 -3.20 -2.83
CA GLY A 161 6.61 -2.33 -2.34
C GLY A 161 7.88 -2.36 -3.17
N THR A 162 8.90 -1.71 -2.67
CA THR A 162 10.22 -1.70 -3.32
C THR A 162 11.17 -2.63 -2.62
N THR A 163 11.96 -3.35 -3.40
CA THR A 163 13.04 -4.19 -2.89
C THR A 163 14.36 -3.74 -3.51
N THR A 164 15.33 -3.48 -2.66
CA THR A 164 16.69 -3.08 -3.04
C THR A 164 17.65 -4.23 -2.78
N ARG A 165 18.48 -4.59 -3.76
CA ARG A 165 19.59 -5.53 -3.56
C ARG A 165 20.79 -4.78 -3.02
N ILE A 166 21.05 -4.91 -1.72
CA ILE A 166 22.17 -4.26 -1.01
C ILE A 166 23.49 -4.94 -1.33
N SER A 167 23.50 -6.26 -1.33
CA SER A 167 24.64 -7.09 -1.71
C SER A 167 24.15 -8.37 -2.37
N GLU A 168 25.05 -9.27 -2.72
CA GLU A 168 24.70 -10.54 -3.38
C GLU A 168 23.60 -11.31 -2.66
N ASN A 169 23.71 -11.41 -1.33
CA ASN A 169 22.82 -12.19 -0.47
C ASN A 169 22.05 -11.35 0.54
N HIS A 170 21.88 -10.04 0.27
CA HIS A 170 21.16 -9.14 1.17
C HIS A 170 20.22 -8.23 0.37
N TYR A 171 18.94 -8.30 0.71
CA TYR A 171 17.87 -7.48 0.16
C TYR A 171 17.18 -6.72 1.27
N HIS A 172 16.89 -5.45 1.02
CA HIS A 172 16.04 -4.60 1.86
C HIS A 172 14.74 -4.31 1.12
N MET A 173 13.63 -4.68 1.73
CA MET A 173 12.32 -4.48 1.12
C MET A 173 11.43 -3.60 1.98
N THR A 174 10.56 -2.84 1.32
CA THR A 174 9.48 -2.11 1.95
C THR A 174 8.15 -2.78 1.63
N THR A 175 7.21 -2.70 2.55
CA THR A 175 5.85 -3.21 2.41
C THR A 175 4.86 -2.16 2.86
N THR A 176 3.61 -2.30 2.45
CA THR A 176 2.50 -1.54 3.07
C THR A 176 2.31 -2.04 4.50
N THR A 177 1.99 -1.22 5.45
CA THR A 177 1.65 -1.64 6.83
C THR A 177 0.26 -1.23 7.23
#